data_9905f7086e1a0d02adbc0ba61c79eec1
#
_entry.id   9905f7086e1a0d02adbc0ba61c79eec1
#
_cell.length_a   1.000
_cell.length_b   1.000
_cell.length_c   1.000
_cell.angle_alpha   90.00
_cell.angle_beta   90.00
_cell.angle_gamma   90.00
#
_symmetry.space_group_name_H-M   'P 1'
#
loop_
_entity.id
_entity.type
_entity.pdbx_description
1 polymer ?
#
loop_
_entity_poly.entity_id
_entity_poly.type
_entity_poly.pdbx_seq_one_letter_code
_entity_poly.pdbx_strand_id
1 'polypeptide(L)'
;MRQILGGDSQKIGRLMRNILFPSILAVLAGASVALQQVLNANLRMELNSAAWSGFVSYFVGVACMALLALALGDPVPSAAAAARIPWWAYSGGLFGAIFIGLAIFLVPQLGAATLIVLLVTGQMLAAVTFDHFGWLGLAQRPIDLPRVIGIAFLIGGCVLIRR
;
A
#
# COMPACT_ATOMS: atom_id res chain seq x y z
N MET A 1 27.25 15.86 33.33
CA MET A 1 26.74 16.63 32.16
C MET A 1 26.93 15.90 30.81
N ARG A 2 28.06 15.28 30.49
CA ARG A 2 28.26 14.51 29.21
C ARG A 2 27.39 13.23 29.05
N GLN A 3 27.02 12.53 30.11
CA GLN A 3 26.18 11.31 30.03
C GLN A 3 24.70 11.60 29.70
N ILE A 4 24.18 12.75 30.10
CA ILE A 4 22.79 13.15 29.83
C ILE A 4 22.63 13.47 28.33
N LEU A 5 23.56 14.19 27.74
CA LEU A 5 23.56 14.56 26.32
C LEU A 5 23.75 13.35 25.38
N GLY A 6 24.49 12.34 25.80
CA GLY A 6 24.69 11.11 25.03
C GLY A 6 23.43 10.22 24.95
N GLY A 7 22.62 10.21 26.01
CA GLY A 7 21.37 9.44 26.06
C GLY A 7 20.28 10.00 25.12
N ASP A 8 20.17 11.31 25.05
CA ASP A 8 19.18 11.96 24.18
C ASP A 8 19.55 11.84 22.70
N SER A 9 20.83 11.97 22.36
CA SER A 9 21.30 11.77 20.98
C SER A 9 21.04 10.34 20.49
N GLN A 10 21.25 9.33 21.32
CA GLN A 10 20.94 7.94 20.97
C GLN A 10 19.45 7.67 20.85
N LYS A 11 18.61 8.28 21.70
CA LYS A 11 17.14 8.19 21.58
C LYS A 11 16.63 8.82 20.29
N ILE A 12 17.09 10.02 19.96
CA ILE A 12 16.73 10.73 18.73
C ILE A 12 17.17 9.92 17.51
N GLY A 13 18.41 9.41 17.47
CA GLY A 13 18.89 8.58 16.37
C GLY A 13 18.09 7.29 16.19
N ARG A 14 17.63 6.68 17.30
CA ARG A 14 16.76 5.49 17.28
C ARG A 14 15.36 5.84 16.79
N LEU A 15 14.78 6.96 17.22
CA LEU A 15 13.49 7.45 16.75
C LEU A 15 13.51 7.74 15.24
N MET A 16 14.54 8.44 14.76
CA MET A 16 14.69 8.74 13.34
C MET A 16 14.81 7.46 12.50
N ARG A 17 15.63 6.52 12.91
CA ARG A 17 15.87 5.29 12.16
C ARG A 17 14.68 4.34 12.18
N ASN A 18 14.00 4.19 13.32
CA ASN A 18 12.99 3.16 13.52
C ASN A 18 11.57 3.63 13.20
N ILE A 19 11.31 4.92 13.18
CA ILE A 19 9.96 5.47 12.97
C ILE A 19 9.94 6.45 11.81
N LEU A 20 10.72 7.53 11.85
CA LEU A 20 10.61 8.60 10.85
C LEU A 20 11.00 8.14 9.46
N PHE A 21 12.12 7.44 9.30
CA PHE A 21 12.58 6.98 7.99
C PHE A 21 11.58 6.00 7.34
N PRO A 22 11.10 4.93 8.00
CA PRO A 22 10.05 4.08 7.43
C PRO A 22 8.76 4.83 7.15
N SER A 23 8.37 5.81 7.98
CA SER A 23 7.17 6.61 7.75
C SER A 23 7.28 7.47 6.49
N ILE A 24 8.43 8.10 6.25
CA ILE A 24 8.69 8.86 5.03
C ILE A 24 8.60 7.95 3.81
N LEU A 25 9.21 6.77 3.86
CA LEU A 25 9.14 5.80 2.77
C LEU A 25 7.69 5.36 2.51
N ALA A 26 6.90 5.16 3.55
CA ALA A 26 5.48 4.81 3.42
C ALA A 26 4.67 5.94 2.74
N VAL A 27 4.95 7.21 3.08
CA VAL A 27 4.32 8.37 2.41
C VAL A 27 4.72 8.43 0.94
N LEU A 28 5.99 8.22 0.63
CA LEU A 28 6.47 8.19 -0.76
C LEU A 28 5.85 7.04 -1.56
N ALA A 29 5.71 5.87 -0.94
CA ALA A 29 5.02 4.73 -1.54
C ALA A 29 3.54 5.08 -1.82
N GLY A 30 2.85 5.73 -0.89
CA GLY A 30 1.49 6.23 -1.10
C GLY A 30 1.39 7.23 -2.25
N ALA A 31 2.33 8.17 -2.34
CA ALA A 31 2.40 9.12 -3.45
C ALA A 31 2.62 8.42 -4.80
N SER A 32 3.46 7.38 -4.84
CA SER A 32 3.68 6.60 -6.07
C SER A 32 2.41 5.86 -6.51
N VAL A 33 1.62 5.33 -5.57
CA VAL A 33 0.32 4.72 -5.88
C VAL A 33 -0.64 5.76 -6.46
N ALA A 34 -0.69 6.97 -5.90
CA ALA A 34 -1.52 8.06 -6.43
C ALA A 34 -1.14 8.41 -7.88
N LEU A 35 0.16 8.55 -8.15
CA LEU A 35 0.67 8.79 -9.50
C LEU A 35 0.32 7.64 -10.45
N GLN A 36 0.49 6.40 -10.02
CA GLN A 36 0.13 5.21 -10.81
C GLN A 36 -1.34 5.23 -11.24
N GLN A 37 -2.27 5.61 -10.34
CA GLN A 37 -3.70 5.68 -10.68
C GLN A 37 -3.98 6.71 -11.78
N VAL A 38 -3.35 7.87 -11.72
CA VAL A 38 -3.50 8.92 -12.75
C VAL A 38 -2.92 8.47 -14.09
N LEU A 39 -1.72 7.89 -14.09
CA LEU A 39 -1.08 7.36 -15.30
C LEU A 39 -1.90 6.25 -15.95
N ASN A 40 -2.43 5.32 -15.14
CA ASN A 40 -3.28 4.25 -15.64
C ASN A 40 -4.63 4.76 -16.19
N ALA A 41 -5.19 5.81 -15.59
CA ALA A 41 -6.40 6.43 -16.12
C ALA A 41 -6.16 7.09 -17.48
N ASN A 42 -5.01 7.76 -17.66
CA ASN A 42 -4.60 8.32 -18.94
C ASN A 42 -4.38 7.21 -19.98
N LEU A 43 -3.65 6.15 -19.61
CA LEU A 43 -3.40 5.01 -20.50
C LEU A 43 -4.71 4.32 -20.91
N ARG A 44 -5.71 4.26 -20.03
CA ARG A 44 -7.05 3.79 -20.39
C ARG A 44 -7.70 4.61 -21.47
N MET A 45 -7.57 5.94 -21.43
CA MET A 45 -8.15 6.81 -22.45
C MET A 45 -7.50 6.57 -23.82
N GLU A 46 -6.18 6.44 -23.86
CA GLU A 46 -5.44 6.18 -25.11
C GLU A 46 -5.73 4.78 -25.68
N LEU A 47 -5.81 3.75 -24.82
CA LEU A 47 -6.09 2.37 -25.23
C LEU A 47 -7.60 2.09 -25.39
N ASN A 48 -8.46 3.01 -24.98
CA ASN A 48 -9.92 2.83 -24.90
C ASN A 48 -10.31 1.54 -24.16
N SER A 49 -9.51 1.12 -23.17
CA SER A 49 -9.69 -0.14 -22.44
C SER A 49 -9.06 -0.09 -21.05
N ALA A 50 -9.89 -0.26 -20.02
CA ALA A 50 -9.40 -0.39 -18.64
C ALA A 50 -8.60 -1.69 -18.44
N ALA A 51 -9.03 -2.79 -19.08
CA ALA A 51 -8.35 -4.07 -18.96
C ALA A 51 -6.94 -4.03 -19.57
N TRP A 52 -6.78 -3.47 -20.75
CA TRP A 52 -5.46 -3.32 -21.38
C TRP A 52 -4.57 -2.33 -20.63
N SER A 53 -5.12 -1.25 -20.09
CA SER A 53 -4.36 -0.33 -19.23
C SER A 53 -3.84 -1.05 -17.98
N GLY A 54 -4.67 -1.81 -17.30
CA GLY A 54 -4.26 -2.61 -16.14
C GLY A 54 -3.21 -3.67 -16.50
N PHE A 55 -3.40 -4.38 -17.62
CA PHE A 55 -2.44 -5.37 -18.11
C PHE A 55 -1.06 -4.76 -18.36
N VAL A 56 -0.98 -3.66 -19.09
CA VAL A 56 0.29 -2.97 -19.38
C VAL A 56 0.95 -2.50 -18.08
N SER A 57 0.19 -1.92 -17.16
CA SER A 57 0.72 -1.48 -15.86
C SER A 57 1.33 -2.63 -15.06
N TYR A 58 0.63 -3.77 -14.98
CA TYR A 58 1.15 -4.95 -14.28
C TYR A 58 2.33 -5.58 -15.00
N PHE A 59 2.32 -5.62 -16.32
CA PHE A 59 3.43 -6.17 -17.10
C PHE A 59 4.73 -5.39 -16.84
N VAL A 60 4.64 -4.05 -16.85
CA VAL A 60 5.77 -3.18 -16.49
C VAL A 60 6.19 -3.42 -15.03
N GLY A 61 5.21 -3.54 -14.11
CA GLY A 61 5.47 -3.84 -12.71
C GLY A 61 6.20 -5.17 -12.51
N VAL A 62 5.78 -6.22 -13.19
CA VAL A 62 6.44 -7.54 -13.17
C VAL A 62 7.88 -7.43 -13.68
N ALA A 63 8.10 -6.73 -14.79
CA ALA A 63 9.45 -6.52 -15.33
C ALA A 63 10.35 -5.75 -14.33
N CYS A 64 9.83 -4.69 -13.72
CA CYS A 64 10.56 -3.93 -12.71
C CYS A 64 10.91 -4.78 -11.47
N MET A 65 9.98 -5.61 -11.00
CA MET A 65 10.24 -6.50 -9.84
C MET A 65 11.25 -7.60 -10.19
N ALA A 66 11.20 -8.16 -11.40
CA ALA A 66 12.19 -9.13 -11.85
C ALA A 66 13.60 -8.50 -11.94
N LEU A 67 13.71 -7.30 -12.51
CA LEU A 67 14.97 -6.56 -12.57
C LEU A 67 15.51 -6.23 -11.17
N LEU A 68 14.63 -5.85 -10.25
CA LEU A 68 15.01 -5.57 -8.87
C LEU A 68 15.54 -6.83 -8.17
N ALA A 69 14.86 -7.96 -8.31
CA ALA A 69 15.31 -9.23 -7.73
C ALA A 69 16.69 -9.64 -8.27
N LEU A 70 16.91 -9.49 -9.58
CA LEU A 70 18.21 -9.75 -10.22
C LEU A 70 19.30 -8.79 -9.70
N ALA A 71 18.97 -7.50 -9.55
CA ALA A 71 19.91 -6.49 -9.07
C ALA A 71 20.31 -6.70 -7.60
N LEU A 72 19.40 -7.23 -6.78
CA LEU A 72 19.66 -7.60 -5.38
C LEU A 72 20.37 -8.95 -5.25
N GLY A 73 20.48 -9.71 -6.33
CA GLY A 73 21.06 -11.06 -6.32
C GLY A 73 20.18 -12.10 -5.60
N ASP A 74 18.86 -11.85 -5.52
CA ASP A 74 17.93 -12.77 -4.88
C ASP A 74 17.88 -14.10 -5.68
N PRO A 75 18.04 -15.27 -5.02
CA PRO A 75 17.97 -16.54 -5.71
C PRO A 75 16.56 -16.81 -6.22
N VAL A 76 16.45 -17.37 -7.42
CA VAL A 76 15.14 -17.81 -7.96
C VAL A 76 14.55 -18.86 -7.01
N PRO A 77 13.31 -18.70 -6.54
CA PRO A 77 12.68 -19.67 -5.65
C PRO A 77 12.64 -21.07 -6.29
N SER A 78 13.07 -22.08 -5.54
CA SER A 78 13.00 -23.46 -6.03
C SER A 78 11.54 -23.94 -6.11
N ALA A 79 11.26 -24.89 -7.00
CA ALA A 79 9.93 -25.52 -7.08
C ALA A 79 9.49 -26.14 -5.74
N ALA A 80 10.43 -26.69 -4.97
CA ALA A 80 10.16 -27.23 -3.64
C ALA A 80 9.77 -26.16 -2.63
N ALA A 81 10.36 -24.97 -2.72
CA ALA A 81 9.97 -23.82 -1.88
C ALA A 81 8.57 -23.31 -2.28
N ALA A 82 8.32 -23.17 -3.58
CA ALA A 82 7.03 -22.74 -4.10
C ALA A 82 5.89 -23.71 -3.70
N ALA A 83 6.13 -25.02 -3.75
CA ALA A 83 5.14 -26.03 -3.39
C ALA A 83 4.74 -26.03 -1.91
N ARG A 84 5.53 -25.43 -1.03
CA ARG A 84 5.20 -25.28 0.41
C ARG A 84 4.30 -24.08 0.71
N ILE A 85 4.17 -23.16 -0.24
CA ILE A 85 3.35 -21.97 -0.08
C ILE A 85 1.88 -22.37 -0.22
N PRO A 86 1.02 -22.06 0.77
CA PRO A 86 -0.40 -22.36 0.65
C PRO A 86 -1.01 -21.60 -0.54
N TRP A 87 -1.89 -22.26 -1.27
CA TRP A 87 -2.46 -21.75 -2.53
C TRP A 87 -3.13 -20.35 -2.37
N TRP A 88 -3.75 -20.10 -1.24
CA TRP A 88 -4.39 -18.80 -0.95
C TRP A 88 -3.39 -17.64 -0.90
N ALA A 89 -2.11 -17.88 -0.58
CA ALA A 89 -1.10 -16.82 -0.56
C ALA A 89 -0.83 -16.25 -1.95
N TYR A 90 -1.08 -17.03 -3.01
CA TYR A 90 -0.97 -16.56 -4.39
C TYR A 90 -2.14 -15.66 -4.82
N SER A 91 -3.24 -15.62 -4.06
CA SER A 91 -4.42 -14.80 -4.39
C SER A 91 -4.16 -13.29 -4.28
N GLY A 92 -3.05 -12.86 -3.67
CA GLY A 92 -2.69 -11.44 -3.58
C GLY A 92 -2.67 -10.74 -4.95
N GLY A 93 -2.20 -11.42 -6.00
CA GLY A 93 -2.21 -10.88 -7.35
C GLY A 93 -3.63 -10.64 -7.89
N LEU A 94 -4.59 -11.52 -7.57
CA LEU A 94 -5.99 -11.36 -7.94
C LEU A 94 -6.60 -10.11 -7.28
N PHE A 95 -6.39 -9.93 -5.98
CA PHE A 95 -6.86 -8.72 -5.27
C PHE A 95 -6.19 -7.46 -5.80
N GLY A 96 -4.92 -7.52 -6.17
CA GLY A 96 -4.24 -6.43 -6.88
C GLY A 96 -4.91 -6.10 -8.22
N ALA A 97 -5.26 -7.11 -9.03
CA ALA A 97 -5.93 -6.90 -10.32
C ALA A 97 -7.32 -6.27 -10.14
N ILE A 98 -8.10 -6.72 -9.15
CA ILE A 98 -9.39 -6.11 -8.79
C ILE A 98 -9.18 -4.65 -8.39
N PHE A 99 -8.23 -4.37 -7.51
CA PHE A 99 -7.90 -3.01 -7.06
C PHE A 99 -7.57 -2.09 -8.23
N ILE A 100 -6.65 -2.48 -9.10
CA ILE A 100 -6.21 -1.63 -10.21
C ILE A 100 -7.32 -1.45 -11.25
N GLY A 101 -8.07 -2.52 -11.56
CA GLY A 101 -9.21 -2.46 -12.49
C GLY A 101 -10.30 -1.49 -12.01
N LEU A 102 -10.67 -1.57 -10.73
CA LEU A 102 -11.63 -0.65 -10.13
C LEU A 102 -11.08 0.79 -10.09
N ALA A 103 -9.82 0.98 -9.74
CA ALA A 103 -9.22 2.30 -9.69
C ALA A 103 -9.20 2.96 -11.07
N ILE A 104 -8.76 2.25 -12.12
CA ILE A 104 -8.78 2.75 -13.51
C ILE A 104 -10.20 3.13 -13.95
N PHE A 105 -11.20 2.36 -13.53
CA PHE A 105 -12.60 2.63 -13.86
C PHE A 105 -13.16 3.84 -13.12
N LEU A 106 -12.78 4.04 -11.85
CA LEU A 106 -13.34 5.05 -10.96
C LEU A 106 -12.63 6.41 -11.01
N VAL A 107 -11.35 6.48 -11.37
CA VAL A 107 -10.62 7.77 -11.46
C VAL A 107 -11.35 8.81 -12.31
N PRO A 108 -11.81 8.50 -13.52
CA PRO A 108 -12.53 9.49 -14.35
C PRO A 108 -13.88 9.93 -13.79
N GLN A 109 -14.49 9.12 -12.91
CA GLN A 109 -15.82 9.38 -12.34
C GLN A 109 -15.74 10.18 -11.04
N LEU A 110 -14.77 9.88 -10.20
CA LEU A 110 -14.64 10.43 -8.84
C LEU A 110 -13.56 11.51 -8.74
N GLY A 111 -12.65 11.54 -9.68
CA GLY A 111 -11.40 12.28 -9.56
C GLY A 111 -10.37 11.54 -8.69
N ALA A 112 -9.08 11.81 -8.93
CA ALA A 112 -7.99 11.10 -8.27
C ALA A 112 -7.99 11.30 -6.74
N ALA A 113 -8.21 12.53 -6.26
CA ALA A 113 -8.18 12.82 -4.82
C ALA A 113 -9.27 12.10 -4.05
N THR A 114 -10.52 12.14 -4.55
CA THR A 114 -11.66 11.46 -3.92
C THR A 114 -11.46 9.94 -3.92
N LEU A 115 -11.01 9.39 -5.05
CA LEU A 115 -10.75 7.96 -5.14
C LEU A 115 -9.69 7.51 -4.11
N ILE A 116 -8.56 8.22 -4.02
CA ILE A 116 -7.46 7.85 -3.12
C ILE A 116 -7.92 7.89 -1.67
N VAL A 117 -8.68 8.91 -1.26
CA VAL A 117 -9.19 9.00 0.11
C VAL A 117 -10.16 7.85 0.43
N LEU A 118 -11.03 7.48 -0.51
CA LEU A 118 -11.94 6.33 -0.35
C LEU A 118 -11.17 5.01 -0.27
N LEU A 119 -10.15 4.82 -1.12
CA LEU A 119 -9.28 3.65 -1.09
C LEU A 119 -8.54 3.53 0.25
N VAL A 120 -7.93 4.62 0.73
CA VAL A 120 -7.22 4.64 2.02
C VAL A 120 -8.18 4.36 3.17
N THR A 121 -9.40 4.90 3.12
CA THR A 121 -10.44 4.60 4.13
C THR A 121 -10.77 3.11 4.15
N GLY A 122 -11.03 2.51 2.98
CA GLY A 122 -11.30 1.07 2.86
C GLY A 122 -10.13 0.21 3.34
N GLN A 123 -8.90 0.57 2.96
CA GLN A 123 -7.68 -0.12 3.40
C GLN A 123 -7.50 -0.03 4.92
N MET A 124 -7.75 1.13 5.52
CA MET A 124 -7.62 1.31 6.97
C MET A 124 -8.66 0.48 7.73
N LEU A 125 -9.91 0.47 7.29
CA LEU A 125 -10.96 -0.36 7.88
C LEU A 125 -10.61 -1.85 7.81
N ALA A 126 -10.17 -2.33 6.66
CA ALA A 126 -9.73 -3.71 6.49
C ALA A 126 -8.52 -4.04 7.36
N ALA A 127 -7.49 -3.18 7.37
CA ALA A 127 -6.28 -3.39 8.16
C ALA A 127 -6.56 -3.46 9.66
N VAL A 128 -7.39 -2.54 10.18
CA VAL A 128 -7.77 -2.55 11.60
C VAL A 128 -8.58 -3.80 11.95
N THR A 129 -9.42 -4.28 11.04
CA THR A 129 -10.16 -5.53 11.21
C THR A 129 -9.22 -6.74 11.26
N PHE A 130 -8.27 -6.83 10.33
CA PHE A 130 -7.27 -7.91 10.31
C PHE A 130 -6.38 -7.89 11.54
N ASP A 131 -5.92 -6.72 11.98
CA ASP A 131 -5.15 -6.54 13.20
C ASP A 131 -5.94 -6.97 14.44
N HIS A 132 -7.24 -6.61 14.52
CA HIS A 132 -8.09 -6.91 15.66
C HIS A 132 -8.26 -8.42 15.88
N PHE A 133 -8.49 -9.15 14.81
CA PHE A 133 -8.69 -10.60 14.86
C PHE A 133 -7.40 -11.41 14.69
N GLY A 134 -6.28 -10.77 14.36
CA GLY A 134 -5.02 -11.47 14.09
C GLY A 134 -5.09 -12.39 12.87
N TRP A 135 -5.91 -12.03 11.86
CA TRP A 135 -6.09 -12.85 10.67
C TRP A 135 -4.84 -12.93 9.81
N LEU A 136 -4.74 -13.98 9.03
CA LEU A 136 -3.66 -14.22 8.06
C LEU A 136 -2.24 -14.25 8.68
N GLY A 137 -2.14 -14.59 9.97
CA GLY A 137 -0.86 -14.69 10.68
C GLY A 137 -0.34 -13.37 11.24
N LEU A 138 -1.16 -12.31 11.23
CA LEU A 138 -0.81 -11.04 11.85
C LEU A 138 -0.83 -11.13 13.37
N ALA A 139 0.02 -10.36 14.04
CA ALA A 139 -0.04 -10.19 15.47
C ALA A 139 -1.35 -9.49 15.86
N GLN A 140 -2.12 -10.10 16.75
CA GLN A 140 -3.38 -9.53 17.21
C GLN A 140 -3.14 -8.20 17.93
N ARG A 141 -3.83 -7.16 17.48
CA ARG A 141 -3.82 -5.82 18.06
C ARG A 141 -5.25 -5.31 18.19
N PRO A 142 -5.86 -5.43 19.39
CA PRO A 142 -7.22 -4.99 19.63
C PRO A 142 -7.45 -3.53 19.21
N ILE A 143 -8.66 -3.24 18.78
CA ILE A 143 -9.08 -1.87 18.48
C ILE A 143 -9.07 -1.06 19.77
N ASP A 144 -8.38 0.08 19.75
CA ASP A 144 -8.31 1.05 20.82
C ASP A 144 -8.99 2.38 20.43
N LEU A 145 -9.26 3.22 21.40
CA LEU A 145 -9.92 4.51 21.19
C LEU A 145 -9.16 5.43 20.22
N PRO A 146 -7.81 5.56 20.29
CA PRO A 146 -7.06 6.35 19.31
C PRO A 146 -7.27 5.89 17.86
N ARG A 147 -7.33 4.59 17.60
CA ARG A 147 -7.59 4.04 16.25
C ARG A 147 -8.99 4.37 15.75
N VAL A 148 -10.01 4.26 16.64
CA VAL A 148 -11.38 4.64 16.29
C VAL A 148 -11.47 6.13 15.93
N ILE A 149 -10.85 6.99 16.73
CA ILE A 149 -10.79 8.43 16.46
C ILE A 149 -10.06 8.71 15.13
N GLY A 150 -8.94 8.04 14.87
CA GLY A 150 -8.19 8.17 13.61
C GLY A 150 -9.04 7.80 12.39
N ILE A 151 -9.81 6.71 12.46
CA ILE A 151 -10.75 6.30 11.40
C ILE A 151 -11.85 7.34 11.22
N ALA A 152 -12.41 7.87 12.31
CA ALA A 152 -13.43 8.91 12.24
C ALA A 152 -12.93 10.19 11.55
N PHE A 153 -11.69 10.62 11.84
CA PHE A 153 -11.06 11.74 11.13
C PHE A 153 -10.83 11.45 9.66
N LEU A 154 -10.44 10.23 9.31
CA LEU A 154 -10.25 9.83 7.91
C LEU A 154 -11.58 9.89 7.13
N ILE A 155 -12.66 9.37 7.71
CA ILE A 155 -14.00 9.43 7.12
C ILE A 155 -14.48 10.89 7.00
N GLY A 156 -14.27 11.69 8.04
CA GLY A 156 -14.59 13.12 8.01
C GLY A 156 -13.84 13.87 6.91
N GLY A 157 -12.53 13.60 6.76
CA GLY A 157 -11.70 14.12 5.67
C GLY A 157 -12.21 13.70 4.29
N CYS A 158 -12.66 12.45 4.15
CA CYS A 158 -13.26 11.94 2.91
C CYS A 158 -14.50 12.76 2.51
N VAL A 159 -15.39 13.05 3.45
CA VAL A 159 -16.61 13.85 3.21
C VAL A 159 -16.25 15.27 2.77
N LEU A 160 -15.22 15.87 3.36
CA LEU A 160 -14.77 17.23 3.01
C LEU A 160 -14.11 17.29 1.62
N ILE A 161 -13.31 16.30 1.25
CA ILE A 161 -12.62 16.25 -0.05
C ILE A 161 -13.58 15.99 -1.21
N ARG A 162 -14.69 15.29 -0.95
CA ARG A 162 -15.71 15.00 -1.96
C ARG A 162 -16.55 16.22 -2.38
N ARG A 163 -16.54 17.30 -1.58
CA ARG A 163 -17.27 18.53 -1.92
C ARG A 163 -16.51 19.33 -2.97
#